data_d84c47d6c7fcdb7a01acbe15b5ab9421
#
_entry.id   d84c47d6c7fcdb7a01acbe15b5ab9421
#
_cell.length_a   1.000
_cell.length_b   1.000
_cell.length_c   1.000
_cell.angle_alpha   90.00
_cell.angle_beta   90.00
_cell.angle_gamma   90.00
#
_symmetry.space_group_name_H-M   'P 1'
#
loop_
_entity.id
_entity.type
_entity.pdbx_description
1 polymer ?
#
loop_
_entity_poly.entity_id
_entity_poly.type
_entity_poly.pdbx_seq_one_letter_code
_entity_poly.pdbx_strand_id
1 'polypeptide(L)'
;MKHVIIGTAGHVDHGKTMLIKALTGIDTDRLIEEKKRGITIELGFAHIEFDDHTQAGIIDVPGHEKFIKNMLAGAGGIDLAMLVVAADEGFMPQTVEHLDILTLLGIRDGVVVITKIDMVDEEWVEIVREDIAAHVKGTFLEGKPVLPVSAYTGQGIPELKKELQQRVSRVAVRNEQIPFRLPVDRVFSKDGFGTVVTGTMIEGNLSVGDPVELMPSGQRAKVRTLQVHNHSVEQAYAGQRVAVNLAGLRRDAVVRGDTLCKPDTLRLSRMLDVRLTDLKDSHRIIENGSPVHFYHGAAAHIAKVVLLEQDTLEPGQSGFAQLRFTEPVAVKRGDRFVIRFYSPMETIGGGVILDDCPPRHKRHQPEVIRALTIREGGSAGAQLQQMVEEYGYALPTAQTLAQRQSMPEEEMVRALEDLVNSGDLLEILPRRYLAAPLYRKACRSVEQVLAEYHKANPLHAGMKVAALRQKALRGAELKEADAILTAMLRGGTVTAIADRCALPDFRVVLTKRQTALRQKLLDSYRKSGREVPFVDDIYASFPTNERDDCKKVLENLVSCGELVMLTPQLFYHKDVYEEVCALTRDFFESHPAFTLAEYRDLLGTSRKYALAILEFFDKTKVTKMVGDHREVIGSL
;
A
#
# COMPACT_ATOMS: atom_id res chain seq x y z
N MET A 1 -31.46 -1.20 5.43
CA MET A 1 -31.69 -0.96 6.88
C MET A 1 -30.40 -0.39 7.43
N LYS A 2 -30.45 0.64 8.27
CA LYS A 2 -29.24 1.27 8.85
C LYS A 2 -28.87 0.56 10.17
N HIS A 3 -27.63 0.11 10.28
CA HIS A 3 -27.11 -0.54 11.47
C HIS A 3 -26.07 0.37 12.15
N VAL A 4 -26.29 0.67 13.42
CA VAL A 4 -25.44 1.55 14.24
C VAL A 4 -25.11 0.85 15.55
N ILE A 5 -23.91 1.07 16.07
CA ILE A 5 -23.46 0.54 17.35
C ILE A 5 -23.37 1.66 18.38
N ILE A 6 -24.10 1.54 19.47
CA ILE A 6 -24.00 2.39 20.64
C ILE A 6 -23.14 1.69 21.68
N GLY A 7 -22.12 2.33 22.22
CA GLY A 7 -21.29 1.78 23.30
C GLY A 7 -21.48 2.54 24.59
N THR A 8 -21.71 1.84 25.73
CA THR A 8 -21.66 2.47 27.02
C THR A 8 -20.23 2.69 27.49
N ALA A 9 -19.98 3.68 28.33
CA ALA A 9 -18.72 3.94 28.99
C ALA A 9 -19.00 4.57 30.37
N GLY A 10 -18.06 4.49 31.30
CA GLY A 10 -18.20 5.04 32.63
C GLY A 10 -17.75 4.09 33.74
N HIS A 11 -17.71 4.58 34.95
CA HIS A 11 -17.21 3.86 36.13
C HIS A 11 -17.98 2.56 36.41
N VAL A 12 -17.39 1.67 37.21
CA VAL A 12 -18.11 0.54 37.81
C VAL A 12 -19.25 1.09 38.71
N ASP A 13 -20.36 0.40 38.82
CA ASP A 13 -21.52 0.78 39.62
C ASP A 13 -22.28 2.07 39.21
N HIS A 14 -21.85 2.75 38.11
CA HIS A 14 -22.63 3.87 37.55
C HIS A 14 -23.91 3.45 36.83
N GLY A 15 -24.32 2.20 36.93
CA GLY A 15 -25.62 1.72 36.45
C GLY A 15 -25.74 1.50 34.95
N LYS A 16 -24.62 1.30 34.20
CA LYS A 16 -24.61 1.06 32.74
C LYS A 16 -25.55 -0.08 32.34
N THR A 17 -25.41 -1.25 32.94
CA THR A 17 -26.22 -2.45 32.67
C THR A 17 -27.70 -2.22 32.97
N MET A 18 -28.02 -1.54 34.11
CA MET A 18 -29.40 -1.21 34.47
C MET A 18 -30.01 -0.19 33.49
N LEU A 19 -29.22 0.79 33.02
CA LEU A 19 -29.65 1.75 32.00
C LEU A 19 -30.00 1.04 30.68
N ILE A 20 -29.17 0.11 30.21
CA ILE A 20 -29.45 -0.68 29.01
C ILE A 20 -30.73 -1.49 29.21
N LYS A 21 -30.89 -2.13 30.34
CA LYS A 21 -32.09 -2.90 30.66
C LYS A 21 -33.36 -2.03 30.67
N ALA A 22 -33.26 -0.80 31.18
CA ALA A 22 -34.38 0.15 31.17
C ALA A 22 -34.73 0.62 29.75
N LEU A 23 -33.73 0.80 28.88
CA LEU A 23 -33.90 1.22 27.48
C LEU A 23 -34.42 0.11 26.55
N THR A 24 -34.00 -1.14 26.78
CA THR A 24 -34.20 -2.25 25.82
C THR A 24 -35.03 -3.41 26.36
N GLY A 25 -35.18 -3.52 27.66
CA GLY A 25 -35.77 -4.69 28.34
C GLY A 25 -34.81 -5.90 28.43
N ILE A 26 -33.59 -5.82 27.86
CA ILE A 26 -32.61 -6.91 27.79
C ILE A 26 -31.60 -6.79 28.92
N ASP A 27 -31.43 -7.86 29.68
CA ASP A 27 -30.40 -7.97 30.74
C ASP A 27 -29.10 -8.44 30.09
N THR A 28 -28.04 -7.62 30.13
CA THR A 28 -26.75 -7.89 29.47
C THR A 28 -25.81 -8.75 30.31
N ASP A 29 -26.03 -8.85 31.65
CA ASP A 29 -25.25 -9.70 32.55
C ASP A 29 -25.65 -11.19 32.39
N ARG A 30 -24.74 -11.96 31.80
CA ARG A 30 -24.97 -13.38 31.48
C ARG A 30 -24.26 -14.34 32.41
N LEU A 31 -23.12 -13.93 32.98
CA LEU A 31 -22.32 -14.77 33.85
C LEU A 31 -22.93 -14.80 35.25
N ILE A 32 -22.95 -15.98 35.86
CA ILE A 32 -23.40 -16.13 37.28
C ILE A 32 -22.53 -15.27 38.21
N GLU A 33 -21.24 -15.10 37.85
CA GLU A 33 -20.30 -14.30 38.61
C GLU A 33 -20.60 -12.81 38.52
N GLU A 34 -21.01 -12.29 37.36
CA GLU A 34 -21.47 -10.91 37.15
C GLU A 34 -22.69 -10.63 38.05
N LYS A 35 -23.69 -11.50 38.01
CA LYS A 35 -24.90 -11.36 38.82
C LYS A 35 -24.65 -11.45 40.34
N LYS A 36 -23.65 -12.24 40.76
CA LYS A 36 -23.27 -12.37 42.17
C LYS A 36 -22.46 -11.19 42.68
N ARG A 37 -21.60 -10.61 41.82
CA ARG A 37 -20.71 -9.50 42.20
C ARG A 37 -21.29 -8.13 41.86
N GLY A 38 -22.35 -8.06 41.06
CA GLY A 38 -22.93 -6.80 40.57
C GLY A 38 -22.05 -6.03 39.58
N ILE A 39 -21.02 -6.68 39.02
CA ILE A 39 -20.08 -6.04 38.10
C ILE A 39 -20.03 -6.77 36.74
N THR A 40 -20.05 -6.03 35.65
CA THR A 40 -19.88 -6.56 34.30
C THR A 40 -18.41 -6.92 34.07
N ILE A 41 -18.14 -8.16 33.68
CA ILE A 41 -16.79 -8.69 33.44
C ILE A 41 -16.52 -8.79 31.94
N GLU A 42 -17.47 -9.33 31.19
CA GLU A 42 -17.40 -9.48 29.73
C GLU A 42 -18.30 -8.44 29.05
N LEU A 43 -18.10 -8.29 27.74
CA LEU A 43 -18.98 -7.44 26.93
C LEU A 43 -20.42 -7.96 26.98
N GLY A 44 -21.33 -7.12 27.36
CA GLY A 44 -22.76 -7.34 27.25
C GLY A 44 -23.30 -6.84 25.91
N PHE A 45 -24.39 -7.43 25.43
CA PHE A 45 -24.96 -7.04 24.13
C PHE A 45 -26.49 -7.00 24.23
N ALA A 46 -27.04 -5.87 23.78
CA ALA A 46 -28.44 -5.63 23.59
C ALA A 46 -28.70 -5.00 22.22
N HIS A 47 -29.95 -4.83 21.86
CA HIS A 47 -30.35 -4.10 20.66
C HIS A 47 -31.63 -3.29 20.96
N ILE A 48 -31.79 -2.22 20.18
CA ILE A 48 -32.96 -1.34 20.26
C ILE A 48 -33.43 -1.06 18.84
N GLU A 49 -34.72 -1.17 18.62
CA GLU A 49 -35.38 -0.78 17.38
C GLU A 49 -36.07 0.57 17.61
N PHE A 50 -35.77 1.53 16.74
CA PHE A 50 -36.35 2.87 16.82
C PHE A 50 -37.53 3.04 15.85
N ASP A 51 -37.42 2.46 14.65
CA ASP A 51 -38.43 2.43 13.60
C ASP A 51 -38.14 1.26 12.66
N ASP A 52 -38.97 1.09 11.62
CA ASP A 52 -38.87 -0.03 10.66
C ASP A 52 -37.59 0.00 9.82
N HIS A 53 -36.81 1.09 9.87
CA HIS A 53 -35.62 1.29 9.04
C HIS A 53 -34.33 1.47 9.83
N THR A 54 -34.40 1.64 11.15
CA THR A 54 -33.25 1.96 11.98
C THR A 54 -33.17 1.05 13.22
N GLN A 55 -32.11 0.26 13.27
CA GLN A 55 -31.78 -0.62 14.38
C GLN A 55 -30.41 -0.28 14.95
N ALA A 56 -30.27 -0.23 16.27
CA ALA A 56 -29.00 -0.06 16.92
C ALA A 56 -28.66 -1.24 17.81
N GLY A 57 -27.42 -1.76 17.65
CA GLY A 57 -26.82 -2.63 18.64
C GLY A 57 -26.28 -1.81 19.82
N ILE A 58 -26.42 -2.33 21.02
CA ILE A 58 -25.86 -1.71 22.24
C ILE A 58 -24.79 -2.64 22.80
N ILE A 59 -23.60 -2.10 23.04
CA ILE A 59 -22.48 -2.80 23.67
C ILE A 59 -22.36 -2.28 25.10
N ASP A 60 -22.56 -3.15 26.07
CA ASP A 60 -22.29 -2.89 27.47
C ASP A 60 -20.85 -3.21 27.79
N VAL A 61 -20.05 -2.19 28.11
CA VAL A 61 -18.65 -2.39 28.41
C VAL A 61 -18.39 -2.47 29.90
N PRO A 62 -17.49 -3.37 30.37
CA PRO A 62 -17.11 -3.44 31.75
C PRO A 62 -16.46 -2.13 32.22
N GLY A 63 -16.84 -1.68 33.45
CA GLY A 63 -16.34 -0.42 34.01
C GLY A 63 -15.01 -0.54 34.74
N HIS A 64 -14.64 -1.72 35.22
CA HIS A 64 -13.47 -1.90 36.07
C HIS A 64 -12.14 -1.95 35.29
N GLU A 65 -11.11 -1.29 35.81
CA GLU A 65 -9.77 -1.18 35.20
C GLU A 65 -9.14 -2.52 34.75
N LYS A 66 -9.37 -3.61 35.52
CA LYS A 66 -8.89 -4.96 35.17
C LYS A 66 -9.48 -5.48 33.87
N PHE A 67 -10.60 -4.94 33.41
CA PHE A 67 -11.34 -5.40 32.25
C PHE A 67 -11.24 -4.43 31.04
N ILE A 68 -10.35 -3.44 31.09
CA ILE A 68 -10.10 -2.51 29.98
C ILE A 68 -9.81 -3.26 28.67
N LYS A 69 -9.10 -4.40 28.72
CA LYS A 69 -8.92 -5.27 27.56
C LYS A 69 -10.24 -5.74 26.93
N ASN A 70 -11.26 -6.00 27.76
CA ASN A 70 -12.58 -6.38 27.27
C ASN A 70 -13.33 -5.16 26.71
N MET A 71 -13.21 -4.01 27.36
CA MET A 71 -13.75 -2.74 26.87
C MET A 71 -13.19 -2.40 25.48
N LEU A 72 -11.86 -2.45 25.29
CA LEU A 72 -11.21 -2.19 24.02
C LEU A 72 -11.69 -3.12 22.89
N ALA A 73 -11.96 -4.39 23.23
CA ALA A 73 -12.48 -5.35 22.25
C ALA A 73 -13.87 -4.97 21.71
N GLY A 74 -14.69 -4.30 22.50
CA GLY A 74 -16.01 -3.81 22.09
C GLY A 74 -15.97 -2.43 21.45
N ALA A 75 -15.04 -1.58 21.89
CA ALA A 75 -15.02 -0.17 21.53
C ALA A 75 -14.65 0.12 20.06
N GLY A 76 -13.92 -0.77 19.42
CA GLY A 76 -13.47 -0.59 18.01
C GLY A 76 -14.60 -0.55 16.96
N GLY A 77 -15.82 -0.92 17.33
CA GLY A 77 -16.99 -0.89 16.45
C GLY A 77 -18.04 0.16 16.80
N ILE A 78 -17.81 0.98 17.82
CA ILE A 78 -18.78 1.96 18.32
C ILE A 78 -18.89 3.16 17.37
N ASP A 79 -20.12 3.54 17.03
CA ASP A 79 -20.45 4.73 16.25
C ASP A 79 -20.88 5.90 17.13
N LEU A 80 -21.55 5.60 18.25
CA LEU A 80 -22.11 6.57 19.19
C LEU A 80 -21.79 6.16 20.62
N ALA A 81 -21.18 7.04 21.41
CA ALA A 81 -20.87 6.79 22.80
C ALA A 81 -22.02 7.23 23.73
N MET A 82 -22.27 6.43 24.74
CA MET A 82 -23.15 6.78 25.88
C MET A 82 -22.29 6.77 27.13
N LEU A 83 -21.79 7.94 27.55
CA LEU A 83 -20.98 8.10 28.74
C LEU A 83 -21.90 8.20 29.95
N VAL A 84 -21.76 7.27 30.89
CA VAL A 84 -22.64 7.12 32.04
C VAL A 84 -21.94 7.57 33.34
N VAL A 85 -22.52 8.53 34.01
CA VAL A 85 -22.04 9.09 35.29
C VAL A 85 -23.17 8.98 36.31
N ALA A 86 -22.88 8.43 37.49
CA ALA A 86 -23.86 8.34 38.54
C ALA A 86 -23.95 9.67 39.32
N ALA A 87 -25.15 10.13 39.60
CA ALA A 87 -25.38 11.40 40.31
C ALA A 87 -24.80 11.42 41.73
N ASP A 88 -24.79 10.27 42.41
CA ASP A 88 -24.29 10.10 43.78
C ASP A 88 -22.75 10.12 43.88
N GLU A 89 -22.03 9.83 42.77
CA GLU A 89 -20.57 9.70 42.78
C GLU A 89 -19.84 10.75 41.89
N GLY A 90 -20.52 11.32 40.90
CA GLY A 90 -19.91 12.28 39.97
C GLY A 90 -18.92 11.66 38.97
N PHE A 91 -17.99 12.47 38.43
CA PHE A 91 -17.04 12.04 37.44
C PHE A 91 -15.83 11.31 38.08
N MET A 92 -15.71 10.03 37.83
CA MET A 92 -14.73 9.13 38.47
C MET A 92 -13.54 8.81 37.58
N PRO A 93 -12.35 8.40 38.12
CA PRO A 93 -11.14 8.16 37.30
C PRO A 93 -11.30 7.18 36.15
N GLN A 94 -12.10 6.12 36.33
CA GLN A 94 -12.38 5.17 35.25
C GLN A 94 -13.25 5.79 34.16
N THR A 95 -14.08 6.78 34.48
CA THR A 95 -14.85 7.54 33.47
C THR A 95 -13.92 8.38 32.61
N VAL A 96 -12.88 8.98 33.21
CA VAL A 96 -11.81 9.69 32.47
C VAL A 96 -11.10 8.74 31.50
N GLU A 97 -10.58 7.60 32.00
CA GLU A 97 -9.88 6.62 31.14
C GLU A 97 -10.76 6.12 30.00
N HIS A 98 -12.07 5.89 30.24
CA HIS A 98 -12.99 5.48 29.19
C HIS A 98 -13.23 6.58 28.17
N LEU A 99 -13.35 7.83 28.57
CA LEU A 99 -13.49 8.99 27.67
C LEU A 99 -12.25 9.16 26.79
N ASP A 100 -11.07 9.01 27.38
CA ASP A 100 -9.78 9.05 26.66
C ASP A 100 -9.69 7.94 25.62
N ILE A 101 -10.02 6.71 25.99
CA ILE A 101 -10.02 5.56 25.06
C ILE A 101 -10.98 5.82 23.90
N LEU A 102 -12.21 6.28 24.16
CA LEU A 102 -13.18 6.58 23.10
C LEU A 102 -12.69 7.70 22.17
N THR A 103 -12.02 8.70 22.73
CA THR A 103 -11.39 9.80 21.97
C THR A 103 -10.26 9.29 21.08
N LEU A 104 -9.35 8.45 21.61
CA LEU A 104 -8.28 7.81 20.85
C LEU A 104 -8.81 6.92 19.72
N LEU A 105 -9.89 6.20 19.98
CA LEU A 105 -10.57 5.37 18.98
C LEU A 105 -11.35 6.19 17.94
N GLY A 106 -11.39 7.52 18.10
CA GLY A 106 -11.94 8.44 17.12
C GLY A 106 -13.46 8.48 17.05
N ILE A 107 -14.13 8.15 18.16
CA ILE A 107 -15.58 8.37 18.29
C ILE A 107 -15.85 9.88 18.20
N ARG A 108 -16.87 10.26 17.43
CA ARG A 108 -17.15 11.68 17.11
C ARG A 108 -18.45 12.21 17.68
N ASP A 109 -19.33 11.33 18.12
CA ASP A 109 -20.63 11.72 18.65
C ASP A 109 -21.03 10.85 19.84
N GLY A 110 -21.86 11.41 20.70
CA GLY A 110 -22.30 10.72 21.91
C GLY A 110 -23.27 11.55 22.71
N VAL A 111 -23.71 10.94 23.81
CA VAL A 111 -24.52 11.57 24.88
C VAL A 111 -23.88 11.30 26.23
N VAL A 112 -24.04 12.20 27.16
CA VAL A 112 -23.73 11.95 28.58
C VAL A 112 -25.03 11.68 29.32
N VAL A 113 -25.03 10.65 30.14
CA VAL A 113 -26.21 10.25 30.91
C VAL A 113 -25.88 10.29 32.40
N ILE A 114 -26.59 11.12 33.14
CA ILE A 114 -26.51 11.14 34.61
C ILE A 114 -27.53 10.14 35.13
N THR A 115 -27.07 9.07 35.75
CA THR A 115 -27.92 8.00 36.31
C THR A 115 -28.19 8.23 37.81
N LYS A 116 -29.09 7.43 38.40
CA LYS A 116 -29.41 7.43 39.82
C LYS A 116 -29.91 8.79 40.35
N ILE A 117 -30.60 9.59 39.54
CA ILE A 117 -31.11 10.90 39.94
C ILE A 117 -32.19 10.79 41.02
N ASP A 118 -32.77 9.62 41.23
CA ASP A 118 -33.70 9.29 42.31
C ASP A 118 -33.03 9.23 43.68
N MET A 119 -31.71 9.24 43.76
CA MET A 119 -30.93 9.17 45.00
C MET A 119 -30.44 10.55 45.49
N VAL A 120 -30.61 11.59 44.72
CA VAL A 120 -30.11 12.95 45.00
C VAL A 120 -31.18 14.00 44.70
N ASP A 121 -30.98 15.23 45.16
CA ASP A 121 -31.86 16.37 44.83
C ASP A 121 -31.47 17.01 43.49
N GLU A 122 -32.34 17.91 42.98
CA GLU A 122 -32.14 18.59 41.68
C GLU A 122 -30.91 19.52 41.71
N GLU A 123 -30.61 20.16 42.85
CA GLU A 123 -29.45 21.05 42.98
C GLU A 123 -28.14 20.25 42.81
N TRP A 124 -28.08 19.05 43.38
CA TRP A 124 -26.93 18.16 43.23
C TRP A 124 -26.75 17.67 41.78
N VAL A 125 -27.84 17.39 41.07
CA VAL A 125 -27.79 17.03 39.67
C VAL A 125 -27.14 18.14 38.80
N GLU A 126 -27.43 19.41 39.12
CA GLU A 126 -26.81 20.53 38.42
C GLU A 126 -25.30 20.67 38.75
N ILE A 127 -24.87 20.43 39.98
CA ILE A 127 -23.47 20.38 40.36
C ILE A 127 -22.72 19.30 39.55
N VAL A 128 -23.30 18.11 39.48
CA VAL A 128 -22.71 17.00 38.66
C VAL A 128 -22.69 17.36 37.19
N ARG A 129 -23.67 18.08 36.67
CA ARG A 129 -23.71 18.57 35.28
C ARG A 129 -22.55 19.55 34.98
N GLU A 130 -22.26 20.47 35.93
CA GLU A 130 -21.15 21.40 35.81
C GLU A 130 -19.79 20.66 35.86
N ASP A 131 -19.64 19.68 36.76
CA ASP A 131 -18.46 18.83 36.85
C ASP A 131 -18.23 18.04 35.56
N ILE A 132 -19.28 17.43 35.00
CA ILE A 132 -19.23 16.78 33.68
C ILE A 132 -18.77 17.75 32.58
N ALA A 133 -19.34 18.96 32.51
CA ALA A 133 -19.01 19.96 31.52
C ALA A 133 -17.53 20.35 31.55
N ALA A 134 -16.93 20.41 32.74
CA ALA A 134 -15.50 20.66 32.92
C ALA A 134 -14.64 19.52 32.37
N HIS A 135 -15.00 18.26 32.66
CA HIS A 135 -14.24 17.08 32.26
C HIS A 135 -14.34 16.75 30.77
N VAL A 136 -15.49 17.00 30.11
CA VAL A 136 -15.68 16.72 28.68
C VAL A 136 -15.13 17.81 27.77
N LYS A 137 -14.63 18.91 28.32
CA LYS A 137 -14.09 20.05 27.57
C LYS A 137 -12.88 19.62 26.74
N GLY A 138 -12.89 19.94 25.44
CA GLY A 138 -11.85 19.56 24.49
C GLY A 138 -11.97 18.13 23.98
N THR A 139 -13.02 17.39 24.36
CA THR A 139 -13.33 16.05 23.85
C THR A 139 -14.48 16.09 22.85
N PHE A 140 -14.78 14.95 22.21
CA PHE A 140 -15.91 14.84 21.27
C PHE A 140 -17.29 14.99 21.95
N LEU A 141 -17.36 14.97 23.28
CA LEU A 141 -18.59 15.18 24.08
C LEU A 141 -18.79 16.64 24.49
N GLU A 142 -17.88 17.55 24.20
CA GLU A 142 -18.05 18.97 24.50
C GLU A 142 -19.30 19.52 23.79
N GLY A 143 -20.20 20.15 24.57
CA GLY A 143 -21.46 20.70 24.07
C GLY A 143 -22.50 19.67 23.64
N LYS A 144 -22.30 18.39 23.96
CA LYS A 144 -23.31 17.34 23.73
C LYS A 144 -24.33 17.31 24.85
N PRO A 145 -25.57 16.77 24.62
CA PRO A 145 -26.59 16.66 25.66
C PRO A 145 -26.12 15.86 26.86
N VAL A 146 -26.48 16.38 28.02
CA VAL A 146 -26.36 15.72 29.32
C VAL A 146 -27.76 15.43 29.82
N LEU A 147 -28.14 14.17 29.90
CA LEU A 147 -29.51 13.71 30.17
C LEU A 147 -29.59 13.04 31.53
N PRO A 148 -30.33 13.63 32.47
CA PRO A 148 -30.56 13.01 33.78
C PRO A 148 -31.63 11.91 33.66
N VAL A 149 -31.31 10.71 34.22
CA VAL A 149 -32.22 9.56 34.19
C VAL A 149 -32.21 8.76 35.48
N SER A 150 -33.32 8.12 35.79
CA SER A 150 -33.38 7.03 36.75
C SER A 150 -33.82 5.74 36.04
N ALA A 151 -32.93 4.76 35.96
CA ALA A 151 -33.27 3.43 35.45
C ALA A 151 -34.27 2.68 36.38
N TYR A 152 -34.35 3.07 37.63
CA TYR A 152 -35.24 2.47 38.62
C TYR A 152 -36.66 3.00 38.50
N THR A 153 -36.85 4.31 38.40
CA THR A 153 -38.19 4.93 38.29
C THR A 153 -38.68 5.07 36.85
N GLY A 154 -37.79 4.97 35.88
CA GLY A 154 -38.06 5.20 34.45
C GLY A 154 -38.00 6.68 34.04
N GLN A 155 -37.72 7.62 34.96
CA GLN A 155 -37.63 9.04 34.67
C GLN A 155 -36.49 9.33 33.69
N GLY A 156 -36.73 10.16 32.66
CA GLY A 156 -35.75 10.55 31.65
C GLY A 156 -35.45 9.48 30.60
N ILE A 157 -35.92 8.24 30.73
CA ILE A 157 -35.67 7.14 29.76
C ILE A 157 -36.34 7.42 28.41
N PRO A 158 -37.58 7.92 28.28
CA PRO A 158 -38.19 8.26 26.99
C PRO A 158 -37.43 9.38 26.27
N GLU A 159 -36.96 10.40 26.99
CA GLU A 159 -36.16 11.51 26.46
C GLU A 159 -34.81 11.02 25.94
N LEU A 160 -34.13 10.18 26.71
CA LEU A 160 -32.88 9.55 26.27
C LEU A 160 -33.10 8.70 25.03
N LYS A 161 -34.15 7.90 24.95
CA LYS A 161 -34.48 7.08 23.78
C LYS A 161 -34.69 7.95 22.56
N LYS A 162 -35.40 9.07 22.67
CA LYS A 162 -35.64 10.04 21.60
C LYS A 162 -34.33 10.69 21.13
N GLU A 163 -33.47 11.11 22.05
CA GLU A 163 -32.17 11.70 21.70
C GLU A 163 -31.28 10.69 20.99
N LEU A 164 -31.19 9.44 21.45
CA LEU A 164 -30.47 8.38 20.79
C LEU A 164 -30.99 8.13 19.39
N GLN A 165 -32.31 8.11 19.16
CA GLN A 165 -32.91 7.96 17.83
C GLN A 165 -32.47 9.08 16.88
N GLN A 166 -32.49 10.34 17.33
CA GLN A 166 -32.06 11.49 16.53
C GLN A 166 -30.57 11.40 16.15
N ARG A 167 -29.71 10.96 17.05
CA ARG A 167 -28.28 10.82 16.78
C ARG A 167 -27.99 9.66 15.85
N VAL A 168 -28.58 8.50 16.12
CA VAL A 168 -28.46 7.32 15.27
C VAL A 168 -28.89 7.64 13.84
N SER A 169 -29.91 8.48 13.63
CA SER A 169 -30.32 8.90 12.27
C SER A 169 -29.24 9.71 11.53
N ARG A 170 -28.34 10.41 12.24
CA ARG A 170 -27.25 11.24 11.69
C ARG A 170 -25.96 10.49 11.45
N VAL A 171 -25.75 9.31 12.04
CA VAL A 171 -24.55 8.50 11.82
C VAL A 171 -24.44 8.17 10.32
N ALA A 172 -23.26 8.29 9.74
CA ALA A 172 -23.03 7.93 8.35
C ALA A 172 -23.23 6.42 8.13
N VAL A 173 -23.83 6.06 7.00
CA VAL A 173 -23.97 4.64 6.62
C VAL A 173 -22.58 4.08 6.32
N ARG A 174 -22.29 2.90 6.88
CA ARG A 174 -21.03 2.20 6.63
C ARG A 174 -20.98 1.69 5.20
N ASN A 175 -19.78 1.65 4.63
CA ASN A 175 -19.59 1.15 3.27
C ASN A 175 -19.72 -0.38 3.22
N GLU A 176 -20.78 -0.86 2.58
CA GLU A 176 -21.07 -2.28 2.42
C GLU A 176 -20.41 -2.90 1.18
N GLN A 177 -19.85 -2.08 0.28
CA GLN A 177 -19.24 -2.55 -0.99
C GLN A 177 -17.77 -2.94 -0.86
N ILE A 178 -17.13 -2.58 0.25
CA ILE A 178 -15.74 -2.97 0.52
C ILE A 178 -15.66 -4.38 1.12
N PRO A 179 -14.50 -5.05 1.05
CA PRO A 179 -14.32 -6.35 1.68
C PRO A 179 -14.66 -6.34 3.17
N PHE A 180 -15.41 -7.34 3.63
CA PHE A 180 -15.84 -7.42 5.01
C PHE A 180 -14.67 -7.65 5.96
N ARG A 181 -14.80 -7.14 7.20
CA ARG A 181 -13.93 -7.45 8.35
C ARG A 181 -14.76 -7.62 9.62
N LEU A 182 -14.44 -8.70 10.34
CA LEU A 182 -15.08 -9.03 11.60
C LEU A 182 -14.00 -9.42 12.63
N PRO A 183 -13.57 -8.49 13.51
CA PRO A 183 -12.73 -8.82 14.66
C PRO A 183 -13.45 -9.81 15.59
N VAL A 184 -12.77 -10.91 15.91
CA VAL A 184 -13.34 -12.00 16.72
C VAL A 184 -13.20 -11.66 18.20
N ASP A 185 -14.32 -11.50 18.90
CA ASP A 185 -14.36 -11.23 20.34
C ASP A 185 -14.63 -12.49 21.18
N ARG A 186 -15.29 -13.51 20.63
CA ARG A 186 -15.53 -14.81 21.28
C ARG A 186 -15.43 -15.96 20.30
N VAL A 187 -14.99 -17.10 20.80
CA VAL A 187 -14.92 -18.37 20.06
C VAL A 187 -15.51 -19.48 20.92
N PHE A 188 -16.44 -20.22 20.38
CA PHE A 188 -17.02 -21.38 21.04
C PHE A 188 -17.32 -22.51 20.05
N SER A 189 -17.44 -23.72 20.56
CA SER A 189 -17.92 -24.87 19.81
C SER A 189 -19.36 -25.16 20.23
N LYS A 190 -20.19 -25.52 19.27
CA LYS A 190 -21.53 -26.03 19.53
C LYS A 190 -21.61 -27.47 19.00
N ASP A 191 -22.01 -28.40 19.86
CA ASP A 191 -22.09 -29.80 19.49
C ASP A 191 -22.92 -30.00 18.23
N GLY A 192 -22.36 -30.71 17.25
CA GLY A 192 -22.96 -30.94 15.94
C GLY A 192 -22.88 -29.76 14.94
N PHE A 193 -22.46 -28.58 15.36
CA PHE A 193 -22.37 -27.37 14.50
C PHE A 193 -20.95 -26.91 14.17
N GLY A 194 -19.95 -27.33 14.95
CA GLY A 194 -18.54 -26.95 14.74
C GLY A 194 -18.15 -25.64 15.41
N THR A 195 -17.19 -24.94 14.82
CA THR A 195 -16.62 -23.70 15.39
C THR A 195 -17.51 -22.50 15.06
N VAL A 196 -17.90 -21.77 16.08
CA VAL A 196 -18.64 -20.51 15.94
C VAL A 196 -17.79 -19.36 16.51
N VAL A 197 -17.65 -18.31 15.73
CA VAL A 197 -17.02 -17.06 16.15
C VAL A 197 -18.06 -15.95 16.24
N THR A 198 -17.87 -15.02 17.17
CA THR A 198 -18.69 -13.81 17.23
C THR A 198 -17.81 -12.58 17.16
N GLY A 199 -18.38 -11.51 16.64
CA GLY A 199 -17.74 -10.21 16.54
C GLY A 199 -18.70 -9.15 16.00
N THR A 200 -18.30 -7.90 16.10
CA THR A 200 -18.98 -6.79 15.42
C THR A 200 -18.37 -6.61 14.05
N MET A 201 -19.18 -6.70 13.00
CA MET A 201 -18.73 -6.49 11.63
C MET A 201 -18.47 -5.00 11.41
N ILE A 202 -17.21 -4.65 11.13
CA ILE A 202 -16.79 -3.24 11.04
C ILE A 202 -16.85 -2.70 9.62
N GLU A 203 -16.75 -3.55 8.60
CA GLU A 203 -16.76 -3.20 7.18
C GLU A 203 -17.50 -4.28 6.36
N GLY A 204 -18.04 -3.87 5.20
CA GLY A 204 -18.54 -4.76 4.15
C GLY A 204 -19.81 -5.53 4.48
N ASN A 205 -20.01 -6.62 3.78
CA ASN A 205 -21.10 -7.58 3.98
C ASN A 205 -20.58 -9.02 3.88
N LEU A 206 -21.29 -9.97 4.50
CA LEU A 206 -20.94 -11.39 4.54
C LEU A 206 -22.18 -12.23 4.34
N SER A 207 -22.12 -13.21 3.42
CA SER A 207 -23.21 -14.13 3.08
C SER A 207 -22.89 -15.57 3.46
N VAL A 208 -23.95 -16.37 3.65
CA VAL A 208 -23.81 -17.81 3.81
C VAL A 208 -23.16 -18.40 2.55
N GLY A 209 -22.15 -19.26 2.73
CA GLY A 209 -21.39 -19.86 1.65
C GLY A 209 -20.14 -19.10 1.21
N ASP A 210 -19.95 -17.87 1.68
CA ASP A 210 -18.77 -17.08 1.34
C ASP A 210 -17.47 -17.72 1.83
N PRO A 211 -16.41 -17.64 1.02
CA PRO A 211 -15.07 -17.99 1.48
C PRO A 211 -14.55 -16.92 2.42
N VAL A 212 -13.93 -17.34 3.51
CA VAL A 212 -13.36 -16.45 4.53
C VAL A 212 -11.94 -16.85 4.88
N GLU A 213 -11.16 -15.91 5.34
CA GLU A 213 -9.80 -16.08 5.83
C GLU A 213 -9.67 -15.56 7.25
N LEU A 214 -8.99 -16.34 8.10
CA LEU A 214 -8.73 -15.99 9.49
C LEU A 214 -7.32 -15.43 9.62
N MET A 215 -7.18 -14.20 10.01
CA MET A 215 -5.89 -13.54 10.21
C MET A 215 -5.55 -13.43 11.70
N PRO A 216 -4.27 -13.64 12.13
CA PRO A 216 -3.07 -13.73 11.30
C PRO A 216 -2.71 -15.13 10.80
N SER A 217 -3.47 -16.17 11.13
CA SER A 217 -3.10 -17.55 10.79
C SER A 217 -3.16 -17.89 9.29
N GLY A 218 -3.89 -17.11 8.48
CA GLY A 218 -4.11 -17.37 7.05
C GLY A 218 -4.99 -18.59 6.75
N GLN A 219 -5.66 -19.16 7.76
CA GLN A 219 -6.51 -20.32 7.57
C GLN A 219 -7.80 -19.91 6.84
N ARG A 220 -8.18 -20.71 5.84
CA ARG A 220 -9.38 -20.47 5.03
C ARG A 220 -10.51 -21.40 5.44
N ALA A 221 -11.73 -20.87 5.41
CA ALA A 221 -12.96 -21.56 5.75
C ALA A 221 -14.11 -21.11 4.85
N LYS A 222 -15.28 -21.73 5.03
CA LYS A 222 -16.54 -21.27 4.45
C LYS A 222 -17.54 -20.94 5.54
N VAL A 223 -18.33 -19.91 5.31
CA VAL A 223 -19.48 -19.58 6.16
C VAL A 223 -20.55 -20.65 5.99
N ARG A 224 -20.90 -21.33 7.08
CA ARG A 224 -21.96 -22.34 7.09
C ARG A 224 -23.32 -21.75 7.42
N THR A 225 -23.38 -20.91 8.47
CA THR A 225 -24.58 -20.19 8.89
C THR A 225 -24.20 -18.86 9.52
N LEU A 226 -25.08 -17.89 9.43
CA LEU A 226 -24.99 -16.58 10.08
C LEU A 226 -26.15 -16.37 11.04
N GLN A 227 -25.88 -15.71 12.16
CA GLN A 227 -26.92 -15.27 13.09
C GLN A 227 -26.67 -13.82 13.52
N VAL A 228 -27.73 -13.02 13.52
CA VAL A 228 -27.77 -11.65 14.04
C VAL A 228 -28.90 -11.59 15.04
N HIS A 229 -28.64 -11.11 16.24
CA HIS A 229 -29.62 -11.05 17.36
C HIS A 229 -30.36 -12.39 17.63
N ASN A 230 -29.63 -13.52 17.54
CA ASN A 230 -30.12 -14.90 17.69
C ASN A 230 -31.05 -15.39 16.56
N HIS A 231 -31.26 -14.61 15.49
CA HIS A 231 -32.00 -15.01 14.31
C HIS A 231 -31.05 -15.43 13.20
N SER A 232 -31.37 -16.53 12.51
CA SER A 232 -30.61 -16.96 11.32
C SER A 232 -30.88 -16.00 10.17
N VAL A 233 -29.79 -15.60 9.48
CA VAL A 233 -29.85 -14.70 8.33
C VAL A 233 -29.01 -15.25 7.19
N GLU A 234 -29.37 -14.92 5.95
CA GLU A 234 -28.57 -15.29 4.75
C GLU A 234 -27.39 -14.34 4.53
N GLN A 235 -27.53 -13.09 5.00
CA GLN A 235 -26.51 -12.06 4.84
C GLN A 235 -26.43 -11.17 6.08
N ALA A 236 -25.24 -10.75 6.45
CA ALA A 236 -24.95 -9.82 7.53
C ALA A 236 -24.18 -8.61 7.01
N TYR A 237 -24.32 -7.45 7.66
CA TYR A 237 -23.80 -6.16 7.22
C TYR A 237 -22.93 -5.49 8.29
N ALA A 238 -22.08 -4.57 7.84
CA ALA A 238 -21.31 -3.72 8.73
C ALA A 238 -22.21 -2.98 9.74
N GLY A 239 -21.77 -2.89 11.01
CA GLY A 239 -22.57 -2.36 12.11
C GLY A 239 -23.45 -3.40 12.83
N GLN A 240 -23.42 -4.65 12.42
CA GLN A 240 -24.11 -5.74 13.11
C GLN A 240 -23.15 -6.57 13.96
N ARG A 241 -23.66 -7.05 15.08
CA ARG A 241 -23.00 -8.13 15.81
C ARG A 241 -23.43 -9.48 15.22
N VAL A 242 -22.45 -10.23 14.75
CA VAL A 242 -22.69 -11.44 13.97
C VAL A 242 -22.06 -12.66 14.66
N ALA A 243 -22.79 -13.76 14.70
CA ALA A 243 -22.26 -15.08 14.97
C ALA A 243 -22.07 -15.83 13.66
N VAL A 244 -20.85 -16.26 13.37
CA VAL A 244 -20.47 -16.93 12.13
C VAL A 244 -20.06 -18.36 12.44
N ASN A 245 -20.78 -19.31 11.89
CA ASN A 245 -20.39 -20.72 11.93
C ASN A 245 -19.45 -21.03 10.76
N LEU A 246 -18.26 -21.53 11.08
CA LEU A 246 -17.17 -21.77 10.14
C LEU A 246 -17.05 -23.28 9.82
N ALA A 247 -17.18 -23.63 8.56
CA ALA A 247 -16.96 -25.00 8.09
C ALA A 247 -15.45 -25.23 7.90
N GLY A 248 -14.96 -26.37 8.38
CA GLY A 248 -13.57 -26.80 8.16
C GLY A 248 -12.52 -26.24 9.13
N LEU A 249 -12.91 -25.37 10.07
CA LEU A 249 -12.01 -24.89 11.13
C LEU A 249 -12.31 -25.54 12.47
N ARG A 250 -11.26 -25.91 13.18
CA ARG A 250 -11.34 -26.41 14.56
C ARG A 250 -11.33 -25.22 15.54
N ARG A 251 -11.95 -25.40 16.71
CA ARG A 251 -12.04 -24.34 17.71
C ARG A 251 -10.67 -23.86 18.20
N ASP A 252 -9.71 -24.78 18.35
CA ASP A 252 -8.33 -24.50 18.80
C ASP A 252 -7.49 -23.72 17.77
N ALA A 253 -7.95 -23.66 16.52
CA ALA A 253 -7.33 -22.89 15.44
C ALA A 253 -7.74 -21.42 15.42
N VAL A 254 -8.73 -21.02 16.24
CA VAL A 254 -9.24 -19.64 16.29
C VAL A 254 -9.07 -19.11 17.70
N VAL A 255 -8.50 -17.92 17.81
CA VAL A 255 -8.34 -17.24 19.11
C VAL A 255 -9.06 -15.89 19.10
N ARG A 256 -9.42 -15.44 20.31
CA ARG A 256 -9.93 -14.08 20.49
C ARG A 256 -8.86 -13.06 20.04
N GLY A 257 -9.24 -12.10 19.23
CA GLY A 257 -8.34 -11.11 18.65
C GLY A 257 -7.99 -11.40 17.20
N ASP A 258 -8.25 -12.62 16.69
CA ASP A 258 -8.19 -12.88 15.25
C ASP A 258 -9.20 -12.02 14.50
N THR A 259 -8.94 -11.79 13.22
CA THR A 259 -9.86 -11.08 12.33
C THR A 259 -10.31 -12.01 11.22
N LEU A 260 -11.64 -12.20 11.09
CA LEU A 260 -12.24 -12.86 9.96
C LEU A 260 -12.44 -11.84 8.84
N CYS A 261 -11.92 -12.13 7.64
CA CYS A 261 -11.97 -11.23 6.50
C CYS A 261 -12.20 -11.97 5.17
N LYS A 262 -12.46 -11.22 4.12
CA LYS A 262 -12.45 -11.76 2.76
C LYS A 262 -11.03 -12.20 2.39
N PRO A 263 -10.84 -13.38 1.76
CA PRO A 263 -9.51 -13.86 1.41
C PRO A 263 -8.67 -12.85 0.63
N ASP A 264 -7.38 -12.81 0.94
CA ASP A 264 -6.37 -11.98 0.27
C ASP A 264 -6.59 -10.44 0.40
N THR A 265 -7.36 -9.98 1.41
CA THR A 265 -7.66 -8.54 1.60
C THR A 265 -6.87 -7.86 2.71
N LEU A 266 -6.34 -8.62 3.67
CA LEU A 266 -5.48 -8.10 4.73
C LEU A 266 -4.05 -8.59 4.55
N ARG A 267 -3.10 -7.74 4.91
CA ARG A 267 -1.67 -8.08 4.91
C ARG A 267 -1.17 -8.31 6.32
N LEU A 268 -0.16 -9.18 6.42
CA LEU A 268 0.59 -9.37 7.66
C LEU A 268 1.81 -8.46 7.66
N SER A 269 1.99 -7.72 8.73
CA SER A 269 3.16 -6.88 8.92
C SER A 269 3.72 -6.99 10.34
N ARG A 270 5.03 -6.82 10.45
CA ARG A 270 5.73 -6.67 11.75
C ARG A 270 6.07 -5.21 12.05
N MET A 271 5.65 -4.30 11.20
CA MET A 271 5.89 -2.87 11.34
C MET A 271 4.67 -2.09 10.89
N LEU A 272 4.32 -1.05 11.63
CA LEU A 272 3.26 -0.12 11.28
C LEU A 272 3.78 1.30 11.41
N ASP A 273 3.50 2.15 10.42
CA ASP A 273 3.72 3.58 10.59
C ASP A 273 2.44 4.22 11.09
N VAL A 274 2.56 5.03 12.12
CA VAL A 274 1.41 5.56 12.84
C VAL A 274 1.58 7.05 13.15
N ARG A 275 0.47 7.75 13.29
CA ARG A 275 0.40 8.96 14.09
C ARG A 275 0.13 8.53 15.53
N LEU A 276 1.07 8.78 16.43
CA LEU A 276 0.97 8.45 17.84
C LEU A 276 0.68 9.72 18.63
N THR A 277 -0.30 9.66 19.51
CA THR A 277 -0.69 10.75 20.42
C THR A 277 -0.56 10.26 21.85
N ASP A 278 0.14 11.01 22.68
CA ASP A 278 0.16 10.81 24.14
C ASP A 278 -1.06 11.52 24.77
N LEU A 279 -1.67 10.90 25.77
CA LEU A 279 -2.78 11.51 26.51
C LEU A 279 -2.31 12.73 27.29
N LYS A 280 -3.16 13.77 27.36
CA LYS A 280 -2.83 15.01 28.09
C LYS A 280 -2.60 14.79 29.57
N ASP A 281 -3.38 13.88 30.16
CA ASP A 281 -3.35 13.56 31.59
C ASP A 281 -2.47 12.33 31.88
N SER A 282 -1.70 11.88 30.88
CA SER A 282 -0.68 10.84 31.07
C SER A 282 0.42 11.37 31.99
N HIS A 283 0.75 10.58 33.01
CA HIS A 283 1.90 10.89 33.86
C HIS A 283 3.21 10.29 33.31
N ARG A 284 3.19 9.83 32.07
CA ARG A 284 4.28 9.10 31.41
C ARG A 284 4.73 9.81 30.15
N ILE A 285 6.02 9.82 29.95
CA ILE A 285 6.65 10.24 28.70
C ILE A 285 6.86 9.00 27.85
N ILE A 286 6.48 9.04 26.57
CA ILE A 286 6.75 7.95 25.64
C ILE A 286 8.14 8.18 25.05
N GLU A 287 9.09 7.35 25.47
CA GLU A 287 10.48 7.42 24.99
C GLU A 287 10.68 6.56 23.74
N ASN A 288 11.63 6.96 22.89
CA ASN A 288 12.05 6.17 21.75
C ASN A 288 12.64 4.83 22.19
N GLY A 289 12.04 3.75 21.72
CA GLY A 289 12.47 2.38 22.02
C GLY A 289 11.67 1.71 23.13
N SER A 290 10.74 2.41 23.78
CA SER A 290 9.89 1.87 24.84
C SER A 290 9.02 0.71 24.36
N PRO A 291 8.92 -0.38 25.12
CA PRO A 291 7.92 -1.41 24.90
C PRO A 291 6.56 -0.93 25.40
N VAL A 292 5.50 -1.22 24.63
CA VAL A 292 4.11 -0.91 24.98
C VAL A 292 3.19 -2.09 24.66
N HIS A 293 2.09 -2.17 25.36
CA HIS A 293 0.97 -3.00 24.94
C HIS A 293 0.16 -2.27 23.89
N PHE A 294 0.07 -2.84 22.71
CA PHE A 294 -0.71 -2.35 21.58
C PHE A 294 -2.05 -3.09 21.52
N TYR A 295 -3.14 -2.35 21.48
CA TYR A 295 -4.51 -2.87 21.40
C TYR A 295 -5.16 -2.40 20.11
N HIS A 296 -5.68 -3.36 19.33
CA HIS A 296 -6.44 -3.12 18.12
C HIS A 296 -7.64 -4.08 18.08
N GLY A 297 -8.85 -3.57 18.14
CA GLY A 297 -10.04 -4.39 18.33
C GLY A 297 -9.90 -5.30 19.56
N ALA A 298 -10.11 -6.60 19.41
CA ALA A 298 -9.94 -7.58 20.47
C ALA A 298 -8.50 -8.12 20.61
N ALA A 299 -7.60 -7.75 19.69
CA ALA A 299 -6.20 -8.19 19.70
C ALA A 299 -5.34 -7.36 20.66
N ALA A 300 -4.35 -8.03 21.27
CA ALA A 300 -3.34 -7.38 22.10
C ALA A 300 -1.96 -7.92 21.76
N HIS A 301 -1.04 -7.02 21.46
CA HIS A 301 0.34 -7.34 21.08
C HIS A 301 1.32 -6.49 21.88
N ILE A 302 2.59 -6.92 21.91
CA ILE A 302 3.66 -6.08 22.44
C ILE A 302 4.36 -5.44 21.24
N ALA A 303 4.48 -4.10 21.29
CA ALA A 303 5.16 -3.32 20.28
C ALA A 303 6.32 -2.53 20.86
N LYS A 304 7.37 -2.33 20.08
CA LYS A 304 8.42 -1.36 20.37
C LYS A 304 8.11 -0.07 19.62
N VAL A 305 8.03 1.05 20.34
CA VAL A 305 7.82 2.38 19.76
C VAL A 305 9.15 2.92 19.21
N VAL A 306 9.18 3.30 17.93
CA VAL A 306 10.31 4.00 17.31
C VAL A 306 9.82 5.36 16.84
N LEU A 307 10.12 6.41 17.60
CA LEU A 307 9.78 7.78 17.25
C LEU A 307 10.65 8.26 16.08
N LEU A 308 10.03 8.80 15.03
CA LEU A 308 10.73 9.11 13.76
C LEU A 308 11.32 10.53 13.73
N GLU A 309 10.73 11.47 14.46
CA GLU A 309 11.12 12.89 14.45
C GLU A 309 11.84 13.32 15.74
N GLN A 310 11.37 12.85 16.87
CA GLN A 310 11.81 13.29 18.22
C GLN A 310 12.24 12.10 19.07
N ASP A 311 12.86 12.34 20.22
CA ASP A 311 13.31 11.28 21.12
C ASP A 311 12.25 10.88 22.14
N THR A 312 11.38 11.82 22.47
CA THR A 312 10.29 11.67 23.43
C THR A 312 9.00 12.27 22.91
N LEU A 313 7.87 11.76 23.36
CA LEU A 313 6.56 12.41 23.30
C LEU A 313 6.13 12.74 24.72
N GLU A 314 5.94 14.02 24.97
CA GLU A 314 5.40 14.53 26.23
C GLU A 314 3.87 14.40 26.26
N PRO A 315 3.24 14.39 27.45
CA PRO A 315 1.79 14.36 27.58
C PRO A 315 1.09 15.41 26.72
N GLY A 316 0.08 14.97 25.94
CA GLY A 316 -0.65 15.81 25.00
C GLY A 316 0.01 16.04 23.65
N GLN A 317 1.23 15.56 23.45
CA GLN A 317 1.93 15.67 22.15
C GLN A 317 1.57 14.55 21.19
N SER A 318 1.76 14.80 19.91
CA SER A 318 1.61 13.83 18.84
C SER A 318 2.83 13.83 17.93
N GLY A 319 3.21 12.66 17.44
CA GLY A 319 4.35 12.50 16.53
C GLY A 319 4.21 11.31 15.60
N PHE A 320 5.06 11.24 14.58
CA PHE A 320 5.15 10.05 13.74
C PHE A 320 6.03 9.00 14.42
N ALA A 321 5.51 7.76 14.43
CA ALA A 321 6.22 6.62 14.99
C ALA A 321 6.09 5.39 14.10
N GLN A 322 7.08 4.51 14.18
CA GLN A 322 6.99 3.16 13.64
C GLN A 322 6.86 2.19 14.81
N LEU A 323 5.73 1.50 14.88
CA LEU A 323 5.53 0.40 15.84
C LEU A 323 6.13 -0.88 15.28
N ARG A 324 6.98 -1.57 16.05
CA ARG A 324 7.65 -2.80 15.64
C ARG A 324 7.25 -3.96 16.53
N PHE A 325 6.82 -5.03 15.90
CA PHE A 325 6.26 -6.22 16.55
C PHE A 325 7.19 -7.42 16.39
N THR A 326 7.17 -8.33 17.38
CA THR A 326 7.85 -9.62 17.30
C THR A 326 7.06 -10.61 16.45
N GLU A 327 5.72 -10.53 16.52
CA GLU A 327 4.80 -11.34 15.73
C GLU A 327 4.08 -10.49 14.70
N PRO A 328 3.69 -11.06 13.54
CA PRO A 328 2.96 -10.31 12.54
C PRO A 328 1.56 -9.96 13.02
N VAL A 329 1.11 -8.76 12.70
CA VAL A 329 -0.23 -8.25 12.99
C VAL A 329 -1.00 -8.03 11.70
N ALA A 330 -2.33 -8.19 11.75
CA ALA A 330 -3.23 -7.97 10.64
C ALA A 330 -4.11 -6.74 10.93
N VAL A 331 -3.78 -5.63 10.32
CA VAL A 331 -4.46 -4.34 10.48
C VAL A 331 -4.57 -3.64 9.13
N LYS A 332 -5.32 -2.56 9.07
CA LYS A 332 -5.51 -1.77 7.85
C LYS A 332 -5.17 -0.31 8.11
N ARG A 333 -4.69 0.38 7.08
CA ARG A 333 -4.55 1.84 7.11
C ARG A 333 -5.86 2.51 7.51
N GLY A 334 -5.79 3.48 8.42
CA GLY A 334 -6.94 4.18 8.98
C GLY A 334 -7.50 3.54 10.26
N ASP A 335 -7.09 2.32 10.58
CA ASP A 335 -7.49 1.70 11.85
C ASP A 335 -6.93 2.50 13.04
N ARG A 336 -7.71 2.55 14.10
CA ARG A 336 -7.36 3.18 15.35
C ARG A 336 -6.84 2.15 16.34
N PHE A 337 -5.93 2.58 17.19
CA PHE A 337 -5.34 1.73 18.22
C PHE A 337 -5.13 2.50 19.53
N VAL A 338 -5.00 1.75 20.62
CA VAL A 338 -4.65 2.27 21.94
C VAL A 338 -3.37 1.61 22.39
N ILE A 339 -2.50 2.37 23.05
CA ILE A 339 -1.32 1.84 23.70
C ILE A 339 -1.41 2.01 25.22
N ARG A 340 -0.94 0.99 25.93
CA ARG A 340 -0.82 1.02 27.38
C ARG A 340 0.63 0.80 27.79
N PHE A 341 1.05 1.42 28.86
CA PHE A 341 2.38 1.26 29.42
C PHE A 341 2.64 -0.19 29.78
N TYR A 342 3.89 -0.63 29.65
CA TYR A 342 4.22 -2.05 29.82
C TYR A 342 4.00 -2.54 31.24
N SER A 343 4.43 -1.78 32.26
CA SER A 343 4.21 -2.09 33.68
C SER A 343 4.46 -0.86 34.56
N PRO A 344 3.49 -0.46 35.42
CA PRO A 344 2.11 -0.95 35.50
C PRO A 344 1.29 -0.66 34.24
N MET A 345 0.24 -1.45 33.99
CA MET A 345 -0.63 -1.26 32.82
C MET A 345 -1.52 -0.04 32.99
N GLU A 346 -1.18 1.05 32.34
CA GLU A 346 -1.87 2.34 32.34
C GLU A 346 -2.05 2.78 30.88
N THR A 347 -3.22 3.31 30.53
CA THR A 347 -3.46 3.85 29.19
C THR A 347 -2.66 5.15 29.04
N ILE A 348 -1.73 5.18 28.09
CA ILE A 348 -0.84 6.32 27.89
C ILE A 348 -1.09 7.05 26.58
N GLY A 349 -1.74 6.42 25.62
CA GLY A 349 -1.98 7.04 24.33
C GLY A 349 -2.56 6.10 23.30
N GLY A 350 -2.53 6.52 22.06
CA GLY A 350 -3.04 5.78 20.93
C GLY A 350 -2.87 6.55 19.63
N GLY A 351 -3.62 6.18 18.61
CA GLY A 351 -3.51 6.91 17.35
C GLY A 351 -4.16 6.22 16.18
N VAL A 352 -3.65 6.57 14.98
CA VAL A 352 -4.13 6.05 13.70
C VAL A 352 -3.00 5.42 12.90
N ILE A 353 -3.29 4.31 12.22
CA ILE A 353 -2.36 3.63 11.34
C ILE A 353 -2.31 4.35 10.00
N LEU A 354 -1.13 4.82 9.60
CA LEU A 354 -0.88 5.54 8.35
C LEU A 354 -0.38 4.60 7.25
N ASP A 355 0.38 3.56 7.63
CA ASP A 355 0.81 2.49 6.73
C ASP A 355 0.79 1.15 7.47
N ASP A 356 0.11 0.17 6.86
CA ASP A 356 -0.07 -1.17 7.43
C ASP A 356 1.06 -2.15 7.07
N CYS A 357 1.93 -1.79 6.12
CA CYS A 357 3.07 -2.62 5.70
C CYS A 357 4.27 -1.78 5.24
N PRO A 358 4.78 -0.88 6.10
CA PRO A 358 5.89 -0.01 5.74
C PRO A 358 7.23 -0.77 5.71
N PRO A 359 8.22 -0.27 4.97
CA PRO A 359 9.60 -0.70 5.14
C PRO A 359 10.16 -0.21 6.48
N ARG A 360 11.28 -0.77 6.89
CA ARG A 360 11.99 -0.30 8.10
C ARG A 360 12.60 1.07 7.86
N HIS A 361 12.12 2.07 8.59
CA HIS A 361 12.65 3.44 8.53
C HIS A 361 13.85 3.64 9.47
N LYS A 362 14.75 4.53 9.05
CA LYS A 362 15.70 5.19 9.94
C LYS A 362 15.04 6.46 10.48
N ARG A 363 15.44 6.88 11.69
CA ARG A 363 14.95 8.10 12.32
C ARG A 363 15.46 9.35 11.60
N HIS A 364 14.77 10.46 11.76
CA HIS A 364 15.16 11.79 11.27
C HIS A 364 15.36 11.86 9.74
N GLN A 365 14.59 11.08 8.97
CA GLN A 365 14.60 11.13 7.51
C GLN A 365 13.49 12.06 6.99
N PRO A 366 13.82 13.23 6.42
CA PRO A 366 12.81 14.20 5.96
C PRO A 366 11.84 13.63 4.92
N GLU A 367 12.31 12.73 4.06
CA GLU A 367 11.47 12.10 3.04
C GLU A 367 10.38 11.22 3.68
N VAL A 368 10.72 10.48 4.75
CA VAL A 368 9.77 9.64 5.48
C VAL A 368 8.72 10.50 6.16
N ILE A 369 9.16 11.56 6.86
CA ILE A 369 8.25 12.48 7.55
C ILE A 369 7.29 13.14 6.57
N ARG A 370 7.81 13.66 5.45
CA ARG A 370 6.98 14.24 4.38
C ARG A 370 5.96 13.24 3.85
N ALA A 371 6.38 11.99 3.64
CA ALA A 371 5.51 10.93 3.17
C ALA A 371 4.37 10.66 4.15
N LEU A 372 4.67 10.57 5.44
CA LEU A 372 3.67 10.34 6.48
C LEU A 372 2.73 11.53 6.66
N THR A 373 3.24 12.77 6.53
CA THR A 373 2.40 13.99 6.53
C THR A 373 1.38 13.98 5.39
N ILE A 374 1.81 13.59 4.19
CA ILE A 374 0.89 13.47 3.04
C ILE A 374 -0.16 12.37 3.29
N ARG A 375 0.26 11.24 3.87
CA ARG A 375 -0.67 10.15 4.20
C ARG A 375 -1.69 10.52 5.28
N GLU A 376 -1.30 11.37 6.23
CA GLU A 376 -2.17 11.81 7.33
C GLU A 376 -3.22 12.82 6.85
N GLY A 377 -2.82 13.87 6.16
CA GLY A 377 -3.68 15.02 5.87
C GLY A 377 -3.61 15.55 4.44
N GLY A 378 -2.89 14.88 3.53
CA GLY A 378 -2.83 15.27 2.12
C GLY A 378 -4.17 15.07 1.41
N SER A 379 -4.38 15.82 0.32
CA SER A 379 -5.53 15.58 -0.56
C SER A 379 -5.50 14.14 -1.11
N ALA A 380 -6.66 13.61 -1.51
CA ALA A 380 -6.76 12.28 -2.11
C ALA A 380 -5.81 12.12 -3.31
N GLY A 381 -5.66 13.18 -4.13
CA GLY A 381 -4.71 13.21 -5.24
C GLY A 381 -3.26 13.11 -4.78
N ALA A 382 -2.85 13.89 -3.76
CA ALA A 382 -1.48 13.84 -3.23
C ALA A 382 -1.15 12.47 -2.62
N GLN A 383 -2.10 11.86 -1.94
CA GLN A 383 -1.94 10.50 -1.38
C GLN A 383 -1.81 9.45 -2.48
N LEU A 384 -2.61 9.56 -3.56
CA LEU A 384 -2.54 8.65 -4.70
C LEU A 384 -1.24 8.83 -5.49
N GLN A 385 -0.81 10.07 -5.74
CA GLN A 385 0.48 10.38 -6.36
C GLN A 385 1.63 9.75 -5.57
N GLN A 386 1.64 9.92 -4.26
CA GLN A 386 2.66 9.33 -3.40
C GLN A 386 2.63 7.80 -3.43
N MET A 387 1.44 7.20 -3.45
CA MET A 387 1.31 5.75 -3.57
C MET A 387 1.94 5.25 -4.88
N VAL A 388 1.73 5.94 -5.99
CA VAL A 388 2.39 5.61 -7.27
C VAL A 388 3.91 5.78 -7.16
N GLU A 389 4.40 6.83 -6.47
CA GLU A 389 5.83 7.06 -6.26
C GLU A 389 6.52 5.93 -5.48
N GLU A 390 5.83 5.31 -4.52
CA GLU A 390 6.35 4.17 -3.74
C GLU A 390 6.62 2.91 -4.57
N TYR A 391 5.88 2.72 -5.66
CA TYR A 391 6.16 1.62 -6.60
C TYR A 391 7.44 1.86 -7.42
N GLY A 392 8.01 3.06 -7.36
CA GLY A 392 9.22 3.39 -8.11
C GLY A 392 9.02 3.16 -9.61
N TYR A 393 9.95 2.45 -10.23
CA TYR A 393 9.89 2.15 -11.66
C TYR A 393 9.04 0.92 -12.03
N ALA A 394 8.36 0.28 -11.08
CA ALA A 394 7.54 -0.91 -11.36
C ALA A 394 6.24 -0.61 -12.12
N LEU A 395 5.90 0.67 -12.32
CA LEU A 395 4.75 1.13 -13.09
C LEU A 395 3.44 0.42 -12.68
N PRO A 396 2.85 0.73 -11.52
CA PRO A 396 1.65 0.07 -11.03
C PRO A 396 0.46 0.28 -11.98
N THR A 397 -0.46 -0.71 -11.99
CA THR A 397 -1.72 -0.61 -12.73
C THR A 397 -2.81 0.01 -11.87
N ALA A 398 -3.86 0.54 -12.50
CA ALA A 398 -5.06 1.02 -11.80
C ALA A 398 -5.68 -0.06 -10.91
N GLN A 399 -5.72 -1.30 -11.36
CA GLN A 399 -6.21 -2.45 -10.59
C GLN A 399 -5.38 -2.70 -9.33
N THR A 400 -4.04 -2.65 -9.42
CA THR A 400 -3.14 -2.82 -8.27
C THR A 400 -3.35 -1.73 -7.23
N LEU A 401 -3.52 -0.49 -7.68
CA LEU A 401 -3.76 0.67 -6.81
C LEU A 401 -5.17 0.62 -6.17
N ALA A 402 -6.19 0.23 -6.94
CA ALA A 402 -7.57 0.05 -6.47
C ALA A 402 -7.65 -1.01 -5.36
N GLN A 403 -6.99 -2.16 -5.55
CA GLN A 403 -6.91 -3.21 -4.53
C GLN A 403 -6.25 -2.72 -3.24
N ARG A 404 -5.15 -1.94 -3.37
CA ARG A 404 -4.43 -1.39 -2.21
C ARG A 404 -5.26 -0.36 -1.43
N GLN A 405 -6.12 0.40 -2.12
CA GLN A 405 -7.01 1.41 -1.51
C GLN A 405 -8.38 0.84 -1.10
N SER A 406 -8.68 -0.42 -1.45
CA SER A 406 -10.02 -1.01 -1.29
C SER A 406 -11.12 -0.14 -1.94
N MET A 407 -10.85 0.33 -3.15
CA MET A 407 -11.68 1.22 -3.95
C MET A 407 -12.08 0.52 -5.25
N PRO A 408 -13.25 0.81 -5.85
CA PRO A 408 -13.60 0.32 -7.17
C PRO A 408 -12.59 0.75 -8.25
N GLU A 409 -12.26 -0.15 -9.18
CA GLU A 409 -11.26 0.13 -10.22
C GLU A 409 -11.65 1.33 -11.10
N GLU A 410 -12.94 1.49 -11.41
CA GLU A 410 -13.44 2.60 -12.24
C GLU A 410 -13.21 3.97 -11.57
N GLU A 411 -13.40 4.04 -10.25
CA GLU A 411 -13.14 5.26 -9.47
C GLU A 411 -11.64 5.55 -9.41
N MET A 412 -10.81 4.52 -9.25
CA MET A 412 -9.36 4.65 -9.29
C MET A 412 -8.88 5.15 -10.65
N VAL A 413 -9.41 4.64 -11.76
CA VAL A 413 -9.06 5.09 -13.11
C VAL A 413 -9.34 6.58 -13.28
N ARG A 414 -10.52 7.07 -12.87
CA ARG A 414 -10.87 8.50 -12.94
C ARG A 414 -9.90 9.36 -12.13
N ALA A 415 -9.60 8.95 -10.89
CA ALA A 415 -8.65 9.68 -10.04
C ALA A 415 -7.23 9.72 -10.63
N LEU A 416 -6.80 8.65 -11.31
CA LEU A 416 -5.50 8.60 -11.99
C LEU A 416 -5.50 9.47 -13.26
N GLU A 417 -6.58 9.50 -14.04
CA GLU A 417 -6.75 10.38 -15.20
C GLU A 417 -6.68 11.85 -14.79
N ASP A 418 -7.32 12.24 -13.69
CA ASP A 418 -7.23 13.60 -13.16
C ASP A 418 -5.78 13.99 -12.82
N LEU A 419 -5.01 13.08 -12.22
CA LEU A 419 -3.60 13.31 -11.88
C LEU A 419 -2.68 13.29 -13.13
N VAL A 420 -3.02 12.56 -14.17
CA VAL A 420 -2.32 12.63 -15.46
C VAL A 420 -2.60 13.96 -16.14
N ASN A 421 -3.85 14.41 -16.13
CA ASN A 421 -4.25 15.70 -16.71
C ASN A 421 -3.63 16.90 -15.96
N SER A 422 -3.46 16.81 -14.64
CA SER A 422 -2.74 17.83 -13.84
C SER A 422 -1.21 17.79 -14.02
N GLY A 423 -0.66 16.72 -14.61
CA GLY A 423 0.78 16.54 -14.80
C GLY A 423 1.51 16.01 -13.56
N ASP A 424 0.79 15.52 -12.55
CA ASP A 424 1.37 14.92 -11.35
C ASP A 424 1.78 13.45 -11.58
N LEU A 425 1.12 12.78 -12.51
CA LEU A 425 1.46 11.44 -12.99
C LEU A 425 1.69 11.45 -14.51
N LEU A 426 2.40 10.43 -14.99
CA LEU A 426 2.53 10.12 -16.41
C LEU A 426 2.03 8.69 -16.64
N GLU A 427 1.23 8.50 -17.68
CA GLU A 427 0.93 7.18 -18.21
C GLU A 427 2.06 6.75 -19.17
N ILE A 428 2.92 5.88 -18.70
CA ILE A 428 4.11 5.41 -19.45
C ILE A 428 3.76 4.29 -20.43
N LEU A 429 2.90 3.37 -20.00
CA LEU A 429 2.30 2.30 -20.80
C LEU A 429 0.78 2.32 -20.56
N PRO A 430 -0.05 1.74 -21.43
CA PRO A 430 -1.49 1.71 -21.23
C PRO A 430 -1.89 1.24 -19.83
N ARG A 431 -2.55 2.11 -19.08
CA ARG A 431 -2.97 1.91 -17.68
C ARG A 431 -1.83 1.60 -16.70
N ARG A 432 -0.60 2.07 -16.98
CA ARG A 432 0.55 1.97 -16.09
C ARG A 432 1.18 3.33 -15.87
N TYR A 433 1.32 3.70 -14.63
CA TYR A 433 1.58 5.07 -14.19
C TYR A 433 2.95 5.22 -13.53
N LEU A 434 3.53 6.40 -13.70
CA LEU A 434 4.77 6.83 -13.04
C LEU A 434 4.58 8.23 -12.45
N ALA A 435 5.04 8.44 -11.23
CA ALA A 435 4.99 9.75 -10.60
C ALA A 435 5.91 10.76 -11.32
N ALA A 436 5.40 11.96 -11.61
CA ALA A 436 6.15 12.98 -12.34
C ALA A 436 7.48 13.40 -11.66
N PRO A 437 7.59 13.48 -10.32
CA PRO A 437 8.88 13.72 -9.67
C PRO A 437 9.91 12.64 -9.97
N LEU A 438 9.49 11.37 -9.99
CA LEU A 438 10.37 10.24 -10.29
C LEU A 438 10.78 10.21 -11.76
N TYR A 439 9.85 10.52 -12.68
CA TYR A 439 10.18 10.68 -14.12
C TYR A 439 11.21 11.79 -14.33
N ARG A 440 11.02 12.97 -13.71
CA ARG A 440 11.99 14.07 -13.78
C ARG A 440 13.37 13.69 -13.20
N LYS A 441 13.40 12.88 -12.14
CA LYS A 441 14.64 12.32 -11.58
C LYS A 441 15.31 11.36 -12.57
N ALA A 442 14.53 10.51 -13.21
CA ALA A 442 15.03 9.59 -14.26
C ALA A 442 15.62 10.35 -15.46
N CYS A 443 14.93 11.41 -15.94
CA CYS A 443 15.45 12.26 -17.02
C CYS A 443 16.81 12.87 -16.65
N ARG A 444 16.92 13.48 -15.48
CA ARG A 444 18.20 14.04 -14.99
C ARG A 444 19.32 12.99 -14.90
N SER A 445 18.99 11.78 -14.44
CA SER A 445 19.97 10.68 -14.37
C SER A 445 20.44 10.26 -15.76
N VAL A 446 19.53 10.15 -16.73
CA VAL A 446 19.85 9.81 -18.14
C VAL A 446 20.69 10.91 -18.78
N GLU A 447 20.31 12.18 -18.61
CA GLU A 447 21.05 13.34 -19.13
C GLU A 447 22.48 13.39 -18.58
N GLN A 448 22.65 13.18 -17.27
CA GLN A 448 23.96 13.17 -16.65
C GLN A 448 24.84 12.03 -17.18
N VAL A 449 24.30 10.81 -17.23
CA VAL A 449 25.04 9.64 -17.74
C VAL A 449 25.45 9.83 -19.20
N LEU A 450 24.57 10.41 -20.04
CA LEU A 450 24.87 10.70 -21.43
C LEU A 450 25.91 11.84 -21.57
N ALA A 451 25.80 12.89 -20.77
CA ALA A 451 26.78 13.99 -20.78
C ALA A 451 28.20 13.51 -20.42
N GLU A 452 28.30 12.69 -19.36
CA GLU A 452 29.57 12.06 -18.96
C GLU A 452 30.11 11.15 -20.06
N TYR A 453 29.22 10.36 -20.70
CA TYR A 453 29.58 9.46 -21.80
C TYR A 453 30.08 10.23 -23.03
N HIS A 454 29.40 11.31 -23.44
CA HIS A 454 29.79 12.14 -24.60
C HIS A 454 31.11 12.85 -24.34
N LYS A 455 31.37 13.31 -23.13
CA LYS A 455 32.66 13.90 -22.75
C LYS A 455 33.79 12.88 -22.84
N ALA A 456 33.57 11.64 -22.43
CA ALA A 456 34.55 10.57 -22.49
C ALA A 456 34.73 9.99 -23.91
N ASN A 457 33.68 10.04 -24.74
CA ASN A 457 33.62 9.42 -26.08
C ASN A 457 33.08 10.40 -27.13
N PRO A 458 33.78 11.49 -27.42
CA PRO A 458 33.25 12.58 -28.24
C PRO A 458 33.00 12.20 -29.72
N LEU A 459 33.57 11.09 -30.18
CA LEU A 459 33.37 10.58 -31.52
C LEU A 459 32.33 9.47 -31.66
N HIS A 460 31.72 9.02 -30.55
CA HIS A 460 30.64 8.05 -30.60
C HIS A 460 29.29 8.76 -30.78
N ALA A 461 28.46 8.26 -31.69
CA ALA A 461 27.14 8.84 -31.99
C ALA A 461 26.17 8.80 -30.78
N GLY A 462 26.45 7.96 -29.80
CA GLY A 462 25.64 7.81 -28.57
C GLY A 462 26.06 6.59 -27.77
N MET A 463 25.46 6.45 -26.58
CA MET A 463 25.64 5.30 -25.69
C MET A 463 24.65 4.19 -26.05
N LYS A 464 25.07 2.92 -26.00
CA LYS A 464 24.18 1.78 -26.25
C LYS A 464 23.03 1.79 -25.24
N VAL A 465 21.79 1.57 -25.71
CA VAL A 465 20.56 1.56 -24.89
C VAL A 465 20.69 0.63 -23.67
N ALA A 466 21.24 -0.58 -23.85
CA ALA A 466 21.42 -1.55 -22.77
C ALA A 466 22.32 -1.01 -21.63
N ALA A 467 23.42 -0.34 -22.00
CA ALA A 467 24.35 0.25 -21.03
C ALA A 467 23.75 1.50 -20.34
N LEU A 468 22.96 2.29 -21.07
CA LEU A 468 22.25 3.46 -20.52
C LEU A 468 21.22 3.02 -19.47
N ARG A 469 20.40 2.02 -19.77
CA ARG A 469 19.43 1.45 -18.80
C ARG A 469 20.10 1.03 -17.50
N GLN A 470 21.16 0.24 -17.61
CA GLN A 470 21.88 -0.28 -16.44
C GLN A 470 22.49 0.82 -15.58
N LYS A 471 22.97 1.92 -16.18
CA LYS A 471 23.61 3.01 -15.45
C LYS A 471 22.61 4.04 -14.91
N ALA A 472 21.63 4.44 -15.70
CA ALA A 472 20.75 5.57 -15.40
C ALA A 472 19.43 5.17 -14.73
N LEU A 473 18.88 3.97 -15.02
CA LEU A 473 17.59 3.50 -14.52
C LEU A 473 17.77 2.28 -13.60
N ARG A 474 18.65 2.41 -12.63
CA ARG A 474 18.91 1.34 -11.66
C ARG A 474 17.64 1.00 -10.86
N GLY A 475 17.31 -0.30 -10.82
CA GLY A 475 16.11 -0.78 -10.13
C GLY A 475 14.86 -0.88 -11.00
N ALA A 476 14.90 -0.43 -12.27
CA ALA A 476 13.85 -0.72 -13.23
C ALA A 476 14.10 -2.08 -13.90
N GLU A 477 13.05 -2.87 -14.09
CA GLU A 477 13.11 -4.06 -14.93
C GLU A 477 13.26 -3.68 -16.41
N LEU A 478 13.62 -4.65 -17.26
CA LEU A 478 13.96 -4.40 -18.67
C LEU A 478 12.82 -3.70 -19.43
N LYS A 479 11.61 -4.20 -19.26
CA LYS A 479 10.41 -3.73 -19.97
C LYS A 479 10.01 -2.31 -19.54
N GLU A 480 10.07 -2.05 -18.26
CA GLU A 480 9.74 -0.76 -17.65
C GLU A 480 10.80 0.30 -18.02
N ALA A 481 12.09 -0.07 -17.98
CA ALA A 481 13.17 0.83 -18.38
C ALA A 481 13.07 1.22 -19.87
N ASP A 482 12.73 0.27 -20.76
CA ASP A 482 12.50 0.55 -22.18
C ASP A 482 11.31 1.48 -22.41
N ALA A 483 10.23 1.26 -21.67
CA ALA A 483 9.04 2.11 -21.76
C ALA A 483 9.34 3.56 -21.30
N ILE A 484 10.09 3.72 -20.21
CA ILE A 484 10.51 5.03 -19.69
C ILE A 484 11.43 5.74 -20.70
N LEU A 485 12.43 5.05 -21.27
CA LEU A 485 13.30 5.62 -22.31
C LEU A 485 12.51 5.99 -23.57
N THR A 486 11.51 5.18 -23.96
CA THR A 486 10.62 5.49 -25.08
C THR A 486 9.82 6.76 -24.83
N ALA A 487 9.32 6.96 -23.59
CA ALA A 487 8.66 8.19 -23.21
C ALA A 487 9.61 9.42 -23.28
N MET A 488 10.88 9.24 -22.86
CA MET A 488 11.90 10.30 -22.96
C MET A 488 12.25 10.64 -24.43
N LEU A 489 12.26 9.64 -25.32
CA LEU A 489 12.44 9.85 -26.76
C LEU A 489 11.29 10.66 -27.36
N ARG A 490 10.04 10.31 -27.01
CA ARG A 490 8.84 11.07 -27.45
C ARG A 490 8.83 12.50 -26.91
N GLY A 491 9.29 12.68 -25.67
CA GLY A 491 9.41 13.99 -25.02
C GLY A 491 10.62 14.81 -25.45
N GLY A 492 11.49 14.29 -26.32
CA GLY A 492 12.67 15.01 -26.82
C GLY A 492 13.82 15.15 -25.81
N THR A 493 13.76 14.47 -24.66
CA THR A 493 14.85 14.47 -23.66
C THR A 493 16.11 13.76 -24.19
N VAL A 494 15.94 12.75 -25.03
CA VAL A 494 17.01 12.00 -25.68
C VAL A 494 16.66 11.76 -27.14
N THR A 495 17.68 11.49 -27.96
CA THR A 495 17.52 11.05 -29.35
C THR A 495 18.07 9.64 -29.52
N ALA A 496 17.50 8.87 -30.46
CA ALA A 496 17.96 7.53 -30.79
C ALA A 496 18.60 7.50 -32.18
N ILE A 497 19.73 6.82 -32.27
CA ILE A 497 20.44 6.53 -33.52
C ILE A 497 20.77 5.04 -33.50
N ALA A 498 20.07 4.24 -34.30
CA ALA A 498 20.14 2.77 -34.27
C ALA A 498 19.91 2.21 -32.84
N ASP A 499 20.86 1.46 -32.27
CA ASP A 499 20.83 0.87 -30.92
C ASP A 499 21.40 1.80 -29.84
N ARG A 500 21.54 3.11 -30.11
CA ARG A 500 22.19 4.09 -29.22
C ARG A 500 21.30 5.28 -28.92
N CYS A 501 21.51 5.86 -27.75
CA CYS A 501 20.88 7.11 -27.31
C CYS A 501 21.95 8.21 -27.15
N ALA A 502 21.56 9.44 -27.48
CA ALA A 502 22.36 10.64 -27.32
C ALA A 502 21.51 11.80 -26.75
N LEU A 503 22.17 12.82 -26.22
CA LEU A 503 21.53 14.10 -25.92
C LEU A 503 21.10 14.80 -27.23
N PRO A 504 19.97 15.52 -27.25
CA PRO A 504 19.45 16.14 -28.49
C PRO A 504 20.42 17.10 -29.17
N ASP A 505 21.18 17.83 -28.38
CA ASP A 505 22.14 18.84 -28.86
C ASP A 505 23.52 18.27 -29.15
N PHE A 506 23.76 16.99 -28.85
CA PHE A 506 25.06 16.37 -29.09
C PHE A 506 25.25 16.10 -30.55
N ARG A 507 26.40 16.55 -31.05
CA ARG A 507 26.86 16.28 -32.44
C ARG A 507 28.31 15.82 -32.37
N VAL A 508 28.62 14.80 -33.13
CA VAL A 508 30.01 14.37 -33.35
C VAL A 508 30.72 15.41 -34.21
N VAL A 509 31.72 16.05 -33.65
CA VAL A 509 32.55 17.04 -34.37
C VAL A 509 33.91 16.43 -34.64
N LEU A 510 34.23 16.21 -35.90
CA LEU A 510 35.52 15.73 -36.34
C LEU A 510 36.48 16.91 -36.60
N THR A 511 37.72 16.77 -36.18
CA THR A 511 38.78 17.71 -36.61
C THR A 511 39.05 17.60 -38.10
N LYS A 512 39.66 18.62 -38.73
CA LYS A 512 40.04 18.57 -40.17
C LYS A 512 40.84 17.31 -40.51
N ARG A 513 41.76 16.90 -39.63
CA ARG A 513 42.55 15.68 -39.78
C ARG A 513 41.68 14.42 -39.72
N GLN A 514 40.79 14.32 -38.75
CA GLN A 514 39.87 13.19 -38.61
C GLN A 514 38.87 13.11 -39.76
N THR A 515 38.40 14.25 -40.27
CA THR A 515 37.55 14.30 -41.48
C THR A 515 38.28 13.75 -42.71
N ALA A 516 39.55 14.10 -42.89
CA ALA A 516 40.36 13.57 -43.99
C ALA A 516 40.62 12.05 -43.83
N LEU A 517 40.88 11.58 -42.60
CA LEU A 517 41.02 10.16 -42.28
C LEU A 517 39.73 9.39 -42.54
N ARG A 518 38.59 9.94 -42.15
CA ARG A 518 37.27 9.37 -42.40
C ARG A 518 37.01 9.13 -43.87
N GLN A 519 37.28 10.12 -44.71
CA GLN A 519 37.10 9.99 -46.14
C GLN A 519 38.04 8.92 -46.73
N LYS A 520 39.30 8.91 -46.33
CA LYS A 520 40.27 7.90 -46.79
C LYS A 520 39.83 6.47 -46.40
N LEU A 521 39.33 6.29 -45.19
CA LEU A 521 38.82 4.99 -44.72
C LEU A 521 37.61 4.54 -45.53
N LEU A 522 36.60 5.39 -45.70
CA LEU A 522 35.42 5.08 -46.50
C LEU A 522 35.77 4.71 -47.96
N ASP A 523 36.63 5.52 -48.60
CA ASP A 523 37.08 5.25 -49.97
C ASP A 523 37.84 3.93 -50.06
N SER A 524 38.66 3.59 -49.06
CA SER A 524 39.38 2.33 -48.98
C SER A 524 38.44 1.14 -48.89
N TYR A 525 37.50 1.18 -47.95
CA TYR A 525 36.50 0.12 -47.74
C TYR A 525 35.56 -0.04 -48.94
N ARG A 526 35.16 1.07 -49.58
CA ARG A 526 34.31 1.05 -50.77
C ARG A 526 35.02 0.46 -51.99
N LYS A 527 36.30 0.83 -52.22
CA LYS A 527 37.12 0.30 -53.31
C LYS A 527 37.44 -1.18 -53.15
N SER A 528 37.61 -1.64 -51.93
CA SER A 528 37.93 -3.05 -51.65
C SER A 528 36.74 -3.99 -51.91
N GLY A 529 35.54 -3.46 -52.05
CA GLY A 529 34.36 -4.26 -52.37
C GLY A 529 34.13 -5.37 -51.32
N ARG A 530 33.97 -6.62 -51.80
CA ARG A 530 33.70 -7.79 -50.95
C ARG A 530 34.96 -8.44 -50.36
N GLU A 531 36.17 -8.01 -50.79
CA GLU A 531 37.45 -8.55 -50.31
C GLU A 531 38.26 -7.49 -49.58
N VAL A 532 37.70 -7.01 -48.44
CA VAL A 532 38.33 -5.96 -47.65
C VAL A 532 39.53 -6.47 -46.86
N PRO A 533 40.59 -5.64 -46.68
CA PRO A 533 41.72 -5.99 -45.83
C PRO A 533 41.28 -6.06 -44.36
N PHE A 534 41.99 -6.83 -43.53
CA PHE A 534 41.74 -6.85 -42.10
C PHE A 534 42.05 -5.50 -41.46
N VAL A 535 41.38 -5.22 -40.35
CA VAL A 535 41.53 -3.97 -39.60
C VAL A 535 42.98 -3.66 -39.26
N ASP A 536 43.76 -4.67 -38.86
CA ASP A 536 45.16 -4.50 -38.51
C ASP A 536 46.02 -4.10 -39.74
N ASP A 537 45.72 -4.62 -40.92
CA ASP A 537 46.38 -4.23 -42.18
C ASP A 537 46.02 -2.78 -42.55
N ILE A 538 44.77 -2.39 -42.33
CA ILE A 538 44.34 -0.99 -42.52
C ILE A 538 45.08 -0.08 -41.56
N TYR A 539 45.16 -0.39 -40.28
CA TYR A 539 45.93 0.41 -39.33
C TYR A 539 47.41 0.48 -39.66
N ALA A 540 47.99 -0.62 -40.16
CA ALA A 540 49.37 -0.65 -40.58
C ALA A 540 49.67 0.25 -41.82
N SER A 541 48.67 0.48 -42.67
CA SER A 541 48.76 1.35 -43.84
C SER A 541 48.85 2.85 -43.50
N PHE A 542 48.51 3.23 -42.24
CA PHE A 542 48.58 4.63 -41.77
C PHE A 542 49.85 4.87 -40.96
N PRO A 543 50.40 6.11 -40.98
CA PRO A 543 51.52 6.53 -40.13
C PRO A 543 51.23 6.28 -38.67
N THR A 544 52.27 5.92 -37.90
CA THR A 544 52.11 5.56 -36.45
C THR A 544 51.42 6.65 -35.63
N ASN A 545 51.65 7.92 -35.96
CA ASN A 545 51.03 9.07 -35.31
C ASN A 545 49.56 9.30 -35.71
N GLU A 546 49.01 8.56 -36.67
CA GLU A 546 47.62 8.63 -37.11
C GLU A 546 46.79 7.42 -36.71
N ARG A 547 47.42 6.34 -36.26
CA ARG A 547 46.72 5.07 -35.97
C ARG A 547 45.67 5.19 -34.86
N ASP A 548 45.93 5.98 -33.84
CA ASP A 548 44.98 6.23 -32.75
C ASP A 548 43.74 7.01 -33.23
N ASP A 549 43.96 8.05 -34.08
CA ASP A 549 42.86 8.78 -34.69
C ASP A 549 42.11 7.90 -35.70
N CYS A 550 42.84 7.07 -36.47
CA CYS A 550 42.25 6.12 -37.39
C CYS A 550 41.32 5.13 -36.67
N LYS A 551 41.75 4.57 -35.53
CA LYS A 551 40.94 3.67 -34.69
C LYS A 551 39.65 4.35 -34.19
N LYS A 552 39.77 5.56 -33.66
CA LYS A 552 38.61 6.34 -33.17
C LYS A 552 37.64 6.71 -34.29
N VAL A 553 38.16 7.06 -35.49
CA VAL A 553 37.35 7.37 -36.68
C VAL A 553 36.66 6.12 -37.20
N LEU A 554 37.34 4.98 -37.23
CA LEU A 554 36.73 3.70 -37.63
C LEU A 554 35.57 3.30 -36.67
N GLU A 555 35.77 3.43 -35.35
CA GLU A 555 34.71 3.22 -34.36
C GLU A 555 33.53 4.18 -34.59
N ASN A 556 33.80 5.43 -34.98
CA ASN A 556 32.76 6.39 -35.33
C ASN A 556 31.99 5.94 -36.59
N LEU A 557 32.66 5.53 -37.66
CA LEU A 557 32.03 5.04 -38.88
C LEU A 557 31.11 3.84 -38.63
N VAL A 558 31.52 2.92 -37.76
CA VAL A 558 30.68 1.79 -37.33
C VAL A 558 29.51 2.29 -36.50
N SER A 559 29.74 3.24 -35.59
CA SER A 559 28.68 3.79 -34.73
C SER A 559 27.63 4.58 -35.50
N CYS A 560 28.01 5.19 -36.63
CA CYS A 560 27.09 5.90 -37.53
C CYS A 560 26.44 4.99 -38.59
N GLY A 561 26.80 3.70 -38.61
CA GLY A 561 26.25 2.73 -39.55
C GLY A 561 26.79 2.86 -40.99
N GLU A 562 27.87 3.60 -41.20
CA GLU A 562 28.53 3.72 -42.51
C GLU A 562 29.45 2.52 -42.83
N LEU A 563 29.92 1.85 -41.78
CA LEU A 563 30.57 0.55 -41.85
C LEU A 563 29.81 -0.47 -41.02
N VAL A 564 29.66 -1.67 -41.52
CA VAL A 564 29.05 -2.82 -40.87
C VAL A 564 30.15 -3.75 -40.37
N MET A 565 30.18 -4.00 -39.07
CA MET A 565 31.14 -4.90 -38.43
C MET A 565 30.66 -6.35 -38.56
N LEU A 566 31.22 -7.14 -39.45
CA LEU A 566 30.96 -8.57 -39.60
C LEU A 566 31.68 -9.38 -38.53
N THR A 567 32.96 -9.09 -38.32
CA THR A 567 33.78 -9.62 -37.21
C THR A 567 34.60 -8.48 -36.59
N PRO A 568 35.24 -8.65 -35.42
CA PRO A 568 36.12 -7.62 -34.84
C PRO A 568 37.25 -7.16 -35.76
N GLN A 569 37.63 -7.97 -36.76
CA GLN A 569 38.69 -7.71 -37.70
C GLN A 569 38.23 -7.38 -39.12
N LEU A 570 36.92 -7.48 -39.41
CA LEU A 570 36.40 -7.35 -40.77
C LEU A 570 35.17 -6.43 -40.80
N PHE A 571 35.25 -5.34 -41.55
CA PHE A 571 34.18 -4.37 -41.71
C PHE A 571 33.85 -4.19 -43.20
N TYR A 572 32.56 -4.07 -43.51
CA TYR A 572 32.10 -3.77 -44.85
C TYR A 572 31.56 -2.34 -44.93
N HIS A 573 31.79 -1.66 -46.06
CA HIS A 573 31.08 -0.44 -46.38
C HIS A 573 29.58 -0.74 -46.46
N LYS A 574 28.74 0.18 -46.00
CA LYS A 574 27.28 0.00 -45.98
C LYS A 574 26.73 -0.42 -47.33
N ASP A 575 27.13 0.28 -48.41
CA ASP A 575 26.66 -0.02 -49.78
C ASP A 575 27.03 -1.45 -50.20
N VAL A 576 28.26 -1.89 -49.89
CA VAL A 576 28.73 -3.26 -50.21
C VAL A 576 27.96 -4.31 -49.38
N TYR A 577 27.67 -4.01 -48.14
CA TYR A 577 26.87 -4.90 -47.30
C TYR A 577 25.42 -5.01 -47.80
N GLU A 578 24.81 -3.88 -48.21
CA GLU A 578 23.47 -3.86 -48.80
C GLU A 578 23.42 -4.65 -50.13
N GLU A 579 24.45 -4.55 -50.99
CA GLU A 579 24.59 -5.39 -52.19
C GLU A 579 24.66 -6.90 -51.84
N VAL A 580 25.45 -7.24 -50.81
CA VAL A 580 25.56 -8.62 -50.34
C VAL A 580 24.21 -9.11 -49.80
N CYS A 581 23.50 -8.29 -49.03
CA CYS A 581 22.17 -8.62 -48.52
C CYS A 581 21.15 -8.82 -49.66
N ALA A 582 21.18 -7.97 -50.71
CA ALA A 582 20.29 -8.11 -51.85
C ALA A 582 20.52 -9.44 -52.59
N LEU A 583 21.78 -9.75 -52.93
CA LEU A 583 22.13 -11.02 -53.57
C LEU A 583 21.77 -12.24 -52.70
N THR A 584 21.96 -12.11 -51.38
CA THR A 584 21.66 -13.18 -50.44
C THR A 584 20.15 -13.41 -50.30
N ARG A 585 19.35 -12.36 -50.36
CA ARG A 585 17.87 -12.47 -50.28
C ARG A 585 17.32 -13.27 -51.46
N ASP A 586 17.73 -12.92 -52.69
CA ASP A 586 17.32 -13.63 -53.90
C ASP A 586 17.77 -15.10 -53.88
N PHE A 587 18.96 -15.37 -53.30
CA PHE A 587 19.47 -16.72 -53.14
C PHE A 587 18.67 -17.55 -52.11
N PHE A 588 18.32 -16.97 -51.00
CA PHE A 588 17.57 -17.66 -49.93
C PHE A 588 16.16 -18.05 -50.35
N GLU A 589 15.52 -17.30 -51.25
CA GLU A 589 14.22 -17.67 -51.84
C GLU A 589 14.25 -19.01 -52.57
N SER A 590 15.40 -19.30 -53.24
CA SER A 590 15.55 -20.52 -54.01
C SER A 590 16.34 -21.64 -53.30
N HIS A 591 17.05 -21.31 -52.22
CA HIS A 591 17.96 -22.21 -51.51
C HIS A 591 17.71 -22.13 -50.00
N PRO A 592 16.66 -22.78 -49.46
CA PRO A 592 16.36 -22.76 -48.01
C PRO A 592 17.42 -23.45 -47.17
N ALA A 593 18.23 -24.34 -47.79
CA ALA A 593 19.40 -24.96 -47.20
C ALA A 593 20.56 -24.93 -48.21
N PHE A 594 21.76 -24.56 -47.79
CA PHE A 594 22.91 -24.36 -48.65
C PHE A 594 24.23 -24.55 -47.90
N THR A 595 25.28 -24.84 -48.68
CA THR A 595 26.65 -25.02 -48.18
C THR A 595 27.46 -23.71 -48.24
N LEU A 596 28.56 -23.64 -47.49
CA LEU A 596 29.52 -22.54 -47.57
C LEU A 596 30.11 -22.37 -48.99
N ALA A 597 30.28 -23.46 -49.75
CA ALA A 597 30.81 -23.42 -51.11
C ALA A 597 29.83 -22.75 -52.07
N GLU A 598 28.57 -23.11 -52.03
CA GLU A 598 27.51 -22.50 -52.84
C GLU A 598 27.37 -21.00 -52.55
N TYR A 599 27.39 -20.62 -51.28
CA TYR A 599 27.32 -19.20 -50.92
C TYR A 599 28.56 -18.40 -51.29
N ARG A 600 29.76 -18.99 -51.22
CA ARG A 600 31.00 -18.40 -51.70
C ARG A 600 30.91 -18.10 -53.20
N ASP A 601 30.44 -19.07 -53.97
CA ASP A 601 30.33 -18.96 -55.42
C ASP A 601 29.29 -17.92 -55.86
N LEU A 602 28.18 -17.82 -55.14
CA LEU A 602 27.19 -16.74 -55.29
C LEU A 602 27.82 -15.36 -55.12
N LEU A 603 28.61 -15.16 -54.08
CA LEU A 603 29.20 -13.86 -53.78
C LEU A 603 30.45 -13.56 -54.66
N GLY A 604 31.00 -14.56 -55.35
CA GLY A 604 32.23 -14.40 -56.13
C GLY A 604 33.42 -13.95 -55.29
N THR A 605 33.54 -14.48 -54.06
CA THR A 605 34.57 -14.07 -53.09
C THR A 605 35.35 -15.28 -52.56
N SER A 606 36.34 -15.07 -51.72
CA SER A 606 37.08 -16.18 -51.12
C SER A 606 36.29 -16.78 -49.92
N ARG A 607 36.61 -18.05 -49.61
CA ARG A 607 35.99 -18.83 -48.51
C ARG A 607 35.99 -18.07 -47.16
N LYS A 608 37.06 -17.32 -46.92
CA LYS A 608 37.27 -16.52 -45.71
C LYS A 608 36.16 -15.47 -45.50
N TYR A 609 35.81 -14.70 -46.55
CA TYR A 609 34.82 -13.64 -46.49
C TYR A 609 33.39 -14.20 -46.47
N ALA A 610 33.13 -15.23 -47.29
CA ALA A 610 31.85 -15.92 -47.27
C ALA A 610 31.53 -16.50 -45.89
N LEU A 611 32.53 -17.09 -45.22
CA LEU A 611 32.37 -17.61 -43.86
C LEU A 611 32.06 -16.49 -42.86
N ALA A 612 32.80 -15.36 -42.92
CA ALA A 612 32.58 -14.24 -42.00
C ALA A 612 31.18 -13.65 -42.11
N ILE A 613 30.63 -13.56 -43.33
CA ILE A 613 29.25 -13.10 -43.54
C ILE A 613 28.24 -14.09 -42.98
N LEU A 614 28.43 -15.39 -43.23
CA LEU A 614 27.52 -16.41 -42.74
C LEU A 614 27.55 -16.55 -41.19
N GLU A 615 28.71 -16.41 -40.55
CA GLU A 615 28.83 -16.36 -39.10
C GLU A 615 28.12 -15.12 -38.52
N PHE A 616 28.17 -13.99 -39.24
CA PHE A 616 27.40 -12.81 -38.87
C PHE A 616 25.89 -13.05 -39.00
N PHE A 617 25.43 -13.72 -40.06
CA PHE A 617 24.03 -14.10 -40.22
C PHE A 617 23.57 -15.14 -39.19
N ASP A 618 24.41 -16.10 -38.83
CA ASP A 618 24.14 -17.04 -37.73
C ASP A 618 23.96 -16.27 -36.42
N LYS A 619 24.83 -15.32 -36.13
CA LYS A 619 24.77 -14.48 -34.91
C LYS A 619 23.54 -13.56 -34.88
N THR A 620 23.10 -13.06 -36.03
CA THR A 620 21.89 -12.23 -36.16
C THR A 620 20.61 -13.03 -36.32
N LYS A 621 20.70 -14.38 -36.28
CA LYS A 621 19.58 -15.31 -36.42
C LYS A 621 18.88 -15.24 -37.77
N VAL A 622 19.59 -14.91 -38.80
CA VAL A 622 19.13 -14.99 -40.19
C VAL A 622 19.32 -16.42 -40.70
N THR A 623 20.48 -17.03 -40.38
CA THR A 623 20.78 -18.42 -40.72
C THR A 623 21.12 -19.22 -39.45
N LYS A 624 21.15 -20.56 -39.58
CA LYS A 624 21.58 -21.50 -38.55
C LYS A 624 22.39 -22.64 -39.19
N MET A 625 23.52 -22.97 -38.58
CA MET A 625 24.31 -24.12 -38.97
C MET A 625 23.64 -25.44 -38.51
N VAL A 626 23.42 -26.36 -39.45
CA VAL A 626 22.85 -27.70 -39.23
C VAL A 626 23.71 -28.73 -39.93
N GLY A 627 24.54 -29.46 -39.18
CA GLY A 627 25.51 -30.39 -39.75
C GLY A 627 26.57 -29.69 -40.61
N ASP A 628 26.60 -29.94 -41.92
CA ASP A 628 27.54 -29.38 -42.89
C ASP A 628 26.94 -28.25 -43.78
N HIS A 629 25.67 -27.92 -43.58
CA HIS A 629 24.93 -26.88 -44.30
C HIS A 629 24.31 -25.86 -43.37
N ARG A 630 23.81 -24.75 -43.92
CA ARG A 630 23.05 -23.73 -43.20
C ARG A 630 21.62 -23.69 -43.70
N GLU A 631 20.72 -23.51 -42.76
CA GLU A 631 19.31 -23.30 -43.03
C GLU A 631 18.94 -21.84 -42.80
N VAL A 632 18.04 -21.29 -43.59
CA VAL A 632 17.50 -19.95 -43.46
C VAL A 632 16.37 -20.01 -42.40
N ILE A 633 16.52 -19.21 -41.32
CA ILE A 633 15.59 -19.17 -40.20
C ILE A 633 14.95 -17.79 -39.97
N GLY A 634 15.50 -16.73 -40.59
CA GLY A 634 15.04 -15.36 -40.48
C GLY A 634 15.11 -14.61 -41.81
N SER A 635 14.60 -13.36 -41.83
CA SER A 635 14.67 -12.44 -42.98
C SER A 635 15.86 -11.50 -42.87
N LEU A 636 16.46 -11.13 -44.03
CA LEU A 636 17.48 -10.11 -44.18
C LEU A 636 16.89 -8.70 -44.25
#